data_1f6eb19a0e44ce9e57997cece7b3dea4
#
_entry.id   1f6eb19a0e44ce9e57997cece7b3dea4
#
_cell.length_a   1.000
_cell.length_b   1.000
_cell.length_c   1.000
_cell.angle_alpha   90.00
_cell.angle_beta   90.00
_cell.angle_gamma   90.00
#
_symmetry.space_group_name_H-M   'P 1'
#
loop_
_entity.id
_entity.type
_entity.pdbx_description
1 polymer ?
#
loop_
_entity_poly.entity_id
_entity_poly.type
_entity_poly.pdbx_seq_one_letter_code
_entity_poly.pdbx_strand_id
1 'polypeptide(L)'
;MSSTSNQVARIMVYVACAIAILLVLSGTASAQSMEVTYFDNNSLTTTGAPRAVVHIVNPGNGALCADVYVWRSDQELSECCSCPITPNGVLTFTVDEATNNPGDHTPGATAGSIDVIADSTASCTDSSASNPTPAGSLLVWATHVNLDSVTSGYDVTETEALTTSLSSGEQSEAASTCGFLQSNGSGAGLCNAICTEFSSDAKGKVKSVK
;
A
#
# COMPACT_ATOMS: atom_id res chain seq x y z
N MET A 1 -40.16 -47.85 -29.34
CA MET A 1 -39.98 -46.36 -29.35
C MET A 1 -39.68 -45.73 -27.96
N SER A 2 -39.19 -46.49 -26.98
CA SER A 2 -38.96 -45.97 -25.62
C SER A 2 -37.49 -45.64 -25.24
N SER A 3 -36.51 -45.98 -26.10
CA SER A 3 -35.09 -45.86 -25.75
C SER A 3 -34.51 -44.45 -25.97
N THR A 4 -34.99 -43.70 -26.95
CA THR A 4 -34.46 -42.39 -27.33
C THR A 4 -34.83 -41.29 -26.32
N SER A 5 -35.97 -41.38 -25.65
CA SER A 5 -36.41 -40.38 -24.65
C SER A 5 -35.51 -40.37 -23.41
N ASN A 6 -35.07 -41.54 -22.97
CA ASN A 6 -34.19 -41.66 -21.80
C ASN A 6 -32.74 -41.16 -22.03
N GLN A 7 -32.26 -41.23 -23.27
CA GLN A 7 -30.93 -40.69 -23.62
C GLN A 7 -30.94 -39.16 -23.67
N VAL A 8 -31.97 -38.55 -24.23
CA VAL A 8 -32.12 -37.10 -24.28
C VAL A 8 -32.20 -36.49 -22.87
N ALA A 9 -32.99 -37.12 -21.97
CA ALA A 9 -33.11 -36.69 -20.58
C ALA A 9 -31.77 -36.75 -19.85
N ARG A 10 -30.96 -37.77 -20.04
CA ARG A 10 -29.64 -37.91 -19.42
C ARG A 10 -28.66 -36.86 -19.93
N ILE A 11 -28.67 -36.56 -21.24
CA ILE A 11 -27.80 -35.51 -21.80
C ILE A 11 -28.16 -34.13 -21.23
N MET A 12 -29.46 -33.80 -21.10
CA MET A 12 -29.87 -32.53 -20.50
C MET A 12 -29.43 -32.38 -19.06
N VAL A 13 -29.49 -33.45 -18.27
CA VAL A 13 -29.02 -33.42 -16.89
C VAL A 13 -27.51 -33.18 -16.82
N TYR A 14 -26.70 -33.82 -17.65
CA TYR A 14 -25.26 -33.60 -17.69
C TYR A 14 -24.88 -32.17 -18.13
N VAL A 15 -25.58 -31.62 -19.11
CA VAL A 15 -25.38 -30.25 -19.58
C VAL A 15 -25.76 -29.23 -18.50
N ALA A 16 -26.89 -29.45 -17.82
CA ALA A 16 -27.29 -28.58 -16.69
C ALA A 16 -26.31 -28.64 -15.53
N CYS A 17 -25.80 -29.82 -15.16
CA CYS A 17 -24.78 -29.96 -14.14
C CYS A 17 -23.45 -29.30 -14.55
N ALA A 18 -23.01 -29.41 -15.79
CA ALA A 18 -21.79 -28.79 -16.28
C ALA A 18 -21.90 -27.26 -16.27
N ILE A 19 -23.05 -26.69 -16.63
CA ILE A 19 -23.29 -25.24 -16.55
C ILE A 19 -23.33 -24.76 -15.10
N ALA A 20 -23.96 -25.52 -14.18
CA ALA A 20 -23.98 -25.19 -12.77
C ALA A 20 -22.57 -25.21 -12.14
N ILE A 21 -21.71 -26.15 -12.52
CA ILE A 21 -20.31 -26.23 -12.08
C ILE A 21 -19.50 -25.05 -12.61
N LEU A 22 -19.70 -24.66 -13.88
CA LEU A 22 -19.05 -23.49 -14.47
C LEU A 22 -19.46 -22.17 -13.79
N LEU A 23 -20.71 -22.04 -13.36
CA LEU A 23 -21.22 -20.86 -12.65
C LEU A 23 -20.71 -20.78 -11.21
N VAL A 24 -20.44 -21.92 -10.56
CA VAL A 24 -19.89 -21.93 -9.20
C VAL A 24 -18.38 -21.64 -9.21
N LEU A 25 -17.68 -21.95 -10.31
CA LEU A 25 -16.25 -21.67 -10.47
C LEU A 25 -15.96 -20.23 -10.89
N SER A 26 -16.96 -19.47 -11.32
CA SER A 26 -16.86 -18.01 -11.45
C SER A 26 -16.99 -17.34 -10.07
N GLY A 27 -16.17 -17.82 -9.11
CA GLY A 27 -15.93 -17.09 -7.89
C GLY A 27 -15.54 -15.66 -8.26
N THR A 28 -16.29 -14.68 -7.80
CA THR A 28 -15.91 -13.27 -7.89
C THR A 28 -14.53 -13.16 -7.26
N ALA A 29 -13.49 -13.17 -8.08
CA ALA A 29 -12.19 -12.69 -7.63
C ALA A 29 -12.48 -11.27 -7.12
N SER A 30 -12.49 -11.11 -5.81
CA SER A 30 -12.55 -9.79 -5.20
C SER A 30 -11.41 -9.01 -5.81
N ALA A 31 -11.72 -7.97 -6.58
CA ALA A 31 -10.68 -7.13 -7.14
C ALA A 31 -9.91 -6.57 -5.92
N GLN A 32 -8.65 -6.93 -5.82
CA GLN A 32 -7.77 -6.39 -4.81
C GLN A 32 -7.56 -4.92 -5.14
N SER A 33 -7.54 -4.08 -4.13
CA SER A 33 -7.36 -2.64 -4.30
C SER A 33 -5.98 -2.21 -3.81
N MET A 34 -5.50 -1.16 -4.43
CA MET A 34 -4.30 -0.44 -4.05
C MET A 34 -4.68 1.04 -3.95
N GLU A 35 -4.24 1.69 -2.90
CA GLU A 35 -4.39 3.14 -2.73
C GLU A 35 -3.13 3.82 -3.29
N VAL A 36 -3.31 4.76 -4.19
CA VAL A 36 -2.21 5.47 -4.86
C VAL A 36 -2.33 6.97 -4.58
N THR A 37 -1.27 7.55 -4.06
CA THR A 37 -1.13 9.00 -3.92
C THR A 37 0.20 9.46 -4.50
N TYR A 38 0.29 10.73 -4.89
CA TYR A 38 1.57 11.34 -5.24
C TYR A 38 2.11 12.11 -4.04
N PHE A 39 3.39 12.43 -4.07
CA PHE A 39 4.01 13.33 -3.13
C PHE A 39 4.88 14.37 -3.84
N ASP A 40 5.00 15.52 -3.20
CA ASP A 40 5.98 16.55 -3.51
C ASP A 40 6.67 16.94 -2.20
N ASN A 41 7.96 16.64 -2.12
CA ASN A 41 8.74 16.80 -0.90
C ASN A 41 9.57 18.09 -0.92
N ASN A 42 8.88 19.23 -0.92
CA ASN A 42 9.52 20.53 -0.89
C ASN A 42 10.37 20.78 0.36
N SER A 43 10.13 20.05 1.45
CA SER A 43 10.88 20.20 2.70
C SER A 43 12.35 19.84 2.56
N LEU A 44 12.70 18.96 1.62
CA LEU A 44 14.11 18.61 1.33
C LEU A 44 14.87 19.72 0.61
N THR A 45 14.19 20.57 -0.12
CA THR A 45 14.80 21.62 -0.95
C THR A 45 14.72 23.02 -0.34
N THR A 46 13.83 23.24 0.63
CA THR A 46 13.53 24.55 1.18
C THR A 46 13.50 24.52 2.72
N THR A 47 14.47 25.18 3.33
CA THR A 47 14.51 25.31 4.80
C THR A 47 13.26 26.00 5.34
N GLY A 48 12.57 25.34 6.26
CA GLY A 48 11.35 25.86 6.91
C GLY A 48 10.06 25.53 6.18
N ALA A 49 10.10 24.78 5.06
CA ALA A 49 8.90 24.26 4.45
C ALA A 49 8.18 23.28 5.41
N PRO A 50 6.84 23.31 5.45
CA PRO A 50 6.08 22.27 6.12
C PRO A 50 6.38 20.90 5.51
N ARG A 51 6.32 19.85 6.33
CA ARG A 51 6.51 18.49 5.84
C ARG A 51 5.21 17.95 5.24
N ALA A 52 5.30 17.29 4.09
CA ALA A 52 4.21 16.49 3.58
C ALA A 52 4.03 15.23 4.47
N VAL A 53 2.79 14.87 4.74
CA VAL A 53 2.42 13.79 5.66
C VAL A 53 1.48 12.83 4.96
N VAL A 54 1.64 11.54 5.23
CA VAL A 54 0.72 10.50 4.78
C VAL A 54 0.04 9.88 6.01
N HIS A 55 -1.28 9.75 5.93
CA HIS A 55 -2.11 9.07 6.91
C HIS A 55 -2.71 7.82 6.29
N ILE A 56 -2.52 6.68 6.93
CA ILE A 56 -3.11 5.39 6.54
C ILE A 56 -4.00 4.91 7.68
N VAL A 57 -5.27 4.68 7.39
CA VAL A 57 -6.27 4.27 8.38
C VAL A 57 -6.78 2.87 8.06
N ASN A 58 -6.84 2.03 9.07
CA ASN A 58 -7.54 0.76 8.99
C ASN A 58 -8.99 0.94 9.49
N PRO A 59 -9.99 1.06 8.61
CA PRO A 59 -11.38 1.25 9.03
C PRO A 59 -12.05 -0.05 9.47
N GLY A 60 -11.36 -1.19 9.33
CA GLY A 60 -11.87 -2.52 9.63
C GLY A 60 -11.84 -2.87 11.11
N ASN A 61 -12.36 -4.05 11.42
CA ASN A 61 -12.40 -4.62 12.76
C ASN A 61 -11.29 -5.67 13.01
N GLY A 62 -10.49 -5.99 12.00
CA GLY A 62 -9.30 -6.85 12.07
C GLY A 62 -8.03 -6.03 11.92
N ALA A 63 -6.92 -6.50 12.49
CA ALA A 63 -5.61 -5.92 12.22
C ALA A 63 -5.20 -6.22 10.77
N LEU A 64 -4.56 -5.26 10.13
CA LEU A 64 -4.01 -5.36 8.77
C LEU A 64 -2.56 -4.90 8.78
N CYS A 65 -1.82 -5.31 7.78
CA CYS A 65 -0.57 -4.68 7.42
C CYS A 65 -0.84 -3.65 6.30
N ALA A 66 -0.19 -2.51 6.36
CA ALA A 66 -0.06 -1.60 5.25
C ALA A 66 1.28 -1.87 4.57
N ASP A 67 1.24 -2.47 3.39
CA ASP A 67 2.42 -2.59 2.56
C ASP A 67 2.57 -1.31 1.76
N VAL A 68 3.61 -0.55 2.07
CA VAL A 68 3.88 0.78 1.51
C VAL A 68 5.04 0.67 0.54
N TYR A 69 4.87 1.22 -0.65
CA TYR A 69 5.89 1.29 -1.69
C TYR A 69 6.06 2.74 -2.11
N VAL A 70 7.27 3.25 -2.02
CA VAL A 70 7.59 4.65 -2.36
C VAL A 70 8.41 4.68 -3.63
N TRP A 71 7.79 5.18 -4.69
CA TRP A 71 8.38 5.31 -6.02
C TRP A 71 8.85 6.73 -6.27
N ARG A 72 10.03 6.87 -6.79
CA ARG A 72 10.58 8.16 -7.21
C ARG A 72 10.08 8.56 -8.59
N SER A 73 10.25 9.82 -8.93
CA SER A 73 9.86 10.35 -10.25
C SER A 73 10.61 9.72 -11.44
N ASP A 74 11.76 9.09 -11.20
CA ASP A 74 12.52 8.30 -12.19
C ASP A 74 12.07 6.83 -12.27
N GLN A 75 10.97 6.47 -11.57
CA GLN A 75 10.35 5.14 -11.51
C GLN A 75 11.16 4.09 -10.72
N GLU A 76 12.15 4.51 -9.97
CA GLU A 76 12.85 3.63 -9.04
C GLU A 76 12.09 3.52 -7.71
N LEU A 77 11.99 2.31 -7.16
CA LEU A 77 11.48 2.09 -5.82
C LEU A 77 12.54 2.52 -4.80
N SER A 78 12.24 3.53 -4.00
CA SER A 78 13.17 4.03 -2.97
C SER A 78 13.00 3.33 -1.65
N GLU A 79 11.78 2.93 -1.30
CA GLU A 79 11.47 2.30 -0.03
C GLU A 79 10.26 1.37 -0.14
N CYS A 80 10.28 0.28 0.60
CA CYS A 80 9.13 -0.60 0.77
C CYS A 80 9.11 -1.19 2.18
N CYS A 81 7.92 -1.30 2.75
CA CYS A 81 7.72 -1.78 4.10
C CYS A 81 6.33 -2.34 4.34
N SER A 82 6.19 -3.06 5.43
CA SER A 82 4.93 -3.58 5.92
C SER A 82 4.74 -3.17 7.38
N CYS A 83 3.79 -2.28 7.62
CA CYS A 83 3.50 -1.72 8.93
C CYS A 83 2.20 -2.25 9.51
N PRO A 84 2.16 -2.69 10.78
CA PRO A 84 0.93 -3.14 11.40
C PRO A 84 0.01 -1.97 11.72
N ILE A 85 -1.27 -2.10 11.36
CA ILE A 85 -2.31 -1.15 11.73
C ILE A 85 -3.43 -1.89 12.45
N THR A 86 -3.66 -1.54 13.71
CA THR A 86 -4.73 -2.12 14.53
C THR A 86 -6.11 -1.70 14.00
N PRO A 87 -7.19 -2.41 14.35
CA PRO A 87 -8.55 -1.99 14.02
C PRO A 87 -8.81 -0.55 14.47
N ASN A 88 -9.34 0.27 13.56
CA ASN A 88 -9.55 1.72 13.75
C ASN A 88 -8.25 2.49 14.08
N GLY A 89 -7.10 1.91 13.81
CA GLY A 89 -5.80 2.54 14.00
C GLY A 89 -5.43 3.44 12.82
N VAL A 90 -4.49 4.35 13.09
CA VAL A 90 -3.91 5.28 12.10
C VAL A 90 -2.40 5.12 12.14
N LEU A 91 -1.80 4.96 10.96
CA LEU A 91 -0.37 5.11 10.74
C LEU A 91 -0.14 6.49 10.12
N THR A 92 0.81 7.23 10.66
CA THR A 92 1.20 8.54 10.13
C THR A 92 2.70 8.61 9.99
N PHE A 93 3.17 9.06 8.84
CA PHE A 93 4.59 9.30 8.59
C PHE A 93 4.79 10.53 7.71
N THR A 94 5.97 11.13 7.78
CA THR A 94 6.35 12.22 6.88
C THR A 94 6.97 11.66 5.61
N VAL A 95 6.76 12.33 4.49
CA VAL A 95 7.29 11.89 3.19
C VAL A 95 8.81 11.90 3.16
N ASP A 96 9.44 12.85 3.86
CA ASP A 96 10.90 12.90 3.97
C ASP A 96 11.49 11.72 4.77
N GLU A 97 10.74 11.15 5.72
CA GLU A 97 11.11 9.89 6.37
C GLU A 97 11.02 8.71 5.40
N ALA A 98 9.98 8.70 4.55
CA ALA A 98 9.75 7.68 3.54
C ALA A 98 10.73 7.73 2.35
N THR A 99 11.35 8.88 2.10
CA THR A 99 12.26 9.07 0.96
C THR A 99 13.72 9.18 1.38
N ASN A 100 13.99 9.29 2.67
CA ASN A 100 15.34 9.40 3.21
C ASN A 100 15.94 8.03 3.48
N ASN A 101 16.22 7.31 2.41
CA ASN A 101 16.86 6.02 2.50
C ASN A 101 18.38 6.17 2.70
N PRO A 102 18.95 5.77 3.84
CA PRO A 102 20.38 5.93 4.11
C PRO A 102 21.29 5.09 3.21
N GLY A 103 20.74 4.14 2.47
CA GLY A 103 21.48 3.31 1.50
C GLY A 103 21.44 3.88 0.09
N ASP A 104 20.52 4.77 -0.21
CA ASP A 104 20.49 5.48 -1.47
C ASP A 104 21.37 6.72 -1.33
N HIS A 105 22.52 6.73 -2.01
CA HIS A 105 23.45 7.87 -2.01
C HIS A 105 22.92 9.10 -2.76
N THR A 106 21.72 9.00 -3.33
CA THR A 106 21.04 10.13 -3.93
C THR A 106 20.29 10.93 -2.87
N PRO A 107 20.21 12.27 -2.99
CA PRO A 107 19.33 13.07 -2.16
C PRO A 107 17.91 12.50 -2.22
N GLY A 108 17.21 12.48 -1.09
CA GLY A 108 15.84 11.96 -1.03
C GLY A 108 14.98 12.49 -2.18
N ALA A 109 14.06 11.66 -2.66
CA ALA A 109 13.21 12.02 -3.79
C ALA A 109 12.39 13.26 -3.47
N THR A 110 12.38 14.22 -4.37
CA THR A 110 11.59 15.45 -4.23
C THR A 110 10.15 15.29 -4.68
N ALA A 111 9.88 14.29 -5.52
CA ALA A 111 8.54 13.95 -6.00
C ALA A 111 8.46 12.47 -6.37
N GLY A 112 7.25 11.93 -6.34
CA GLY A 112 7.00 10.53 -6.72
C GLY A 112 5.58 10.09 -6.36
N SER A 113 5.38 8.77 -6.28
CA SER A 113 4.12 8.17 -5.82
C SER A 113 4.34 7.26 -4.62
N ILE A 114 3.28 7.08 -3.87
CA ILE A 114 3.19 6.12 -2.77
C ILE A 114 2.02 5.21 -3.06
N ASP A 115 2.32 3.92 -3.15
CA ASP A 115 1.32 2.88 -3.31
C ASP A 115 1.16 2.15 -1.97
N VAL A 116 -0.08 1.92 -1.57
CA VAL A 116 -0.41 1.25 -0.31
C VAL A 116 -1.34 0.07 -0.61
N ILE A 117 -0.92 -1.11 -0.20
CA ILE A 117 -1.69 -2.34 -0.31
C ILE A 117 -2.09 -2.78 1.10
N ALA A 118 -3.38 -3.06 1.30
CA ALA A 118 -3.85 -3.72 2.52
C ALA A 118 -3.46 -5.20 2.48
N ASP A 119 -2.77 -5.69 3.48
CA ASP A 119 -2.32 -7.07 3.58
C ASP A 119 -2.85 -7.74 4.85
N SER A 120 -3.29 -8.98 4.73
CA SER A 120 -3.81 -9.81 5.82
C SER A 120 -2.75 -10.72 6.45
N THR A 121 -1.49 -10.54 6.13
CA THR A 121 -0.38 -11.30 6.71
C THR A 121 -0.41 -11.22 8.24
N ALA A 122 -0.21 -12.35 8.91
CA ALA A 122 -0.33 -12.43 10.37
C ALA A 122 0.75 -11.64 11.14
N SER A 123 1.84 -11.30 10.46
CA SER A 123 2.95 -10.55 11.03
C SER A 123 3.50 -9.59 9.97
N CYS A 124 3.33 -8.31 10.21
CA CYS A 124 3.88 -7.28 9.36
C CYS A 124 5.39 -7.17 9.62
N THR A 125 6.15 -7.62 8.65
CA THR A 125 7.62 -7.58 8.66
C THR A 125 8.08 -6.99 7.33
N ASP A 126 9.30 -6.52 7.25
CA ASP A 126 9.85 -5.98 6.00
C ASP A 126 9.70 -6.97 4.83
N SER A 127 9.85 -8.27 5.11
CA SER A 127 9.65 -9.32 4.10
C SER A 127 8.18 -9.53 3.68
N SER A 128 7.20 -8.99 4.39
CA SER A 128 5.79 -9.08 4.00
C SER A 128 5.54 -8.27 2.73
N ALA A 129 6.09 -7.06 2.63
CA ALA A 129 5.96 -6.23 1.43
C ALA A 129 6.62 -6.86 0.19
N SER A 130 7.60 -7.76 0.34
CA SER A 130 8.15 -8.52 -0.79
C SER A 130 7.34 -9.77 -1.15
N ASN A 131 6.30 -10.09 -0.38
CA ASN A 131 5.39 -11.21 -0.65
C ASN A 131 3.97 -10.88 -0.17
N PRO A 132 3.35 -9.82 -0.68
CA PRO A 132 2.06 -9.35 -0.19
C PRO A 132 0.94 -10.38 -0.39
N THR A 133 0.07 -10.48 0.60
CA THR A 133 -1.18 -11.25 0.56
C THR A 133 -2.36 -10.25 0.64
N PRO A 134 -2.67 -9.55 -0.45
CA PRO A 134 -3.62 -8.46 -0.44
C PRO A 134 -4.99 -8.88 0.06
N ALA A 135 -5.50 -8.20 1.06
CA ALA A 135 -6.84 -8.42 1.59
C ALA A 135 -7.31 -7.24 2.45
N GLY A 136 -8.59 -6.96 2.41
CA GLY A 136 -9.18 -5.83 3.12
C GLY A 136 -9.05 -4.52 2.35
N SER A 137 -9.23 -3.41 3.05
CA SER A 137 -9.08 -2.06 2.51
C SER A 137 -8.51 -1.14 3.57
N LEU A 138 -7.69 -0.21 3.14
CA LEU A 138 -7.18 0.90 3.92
C LEU A 138 -7.72 2.20 3.33
N LEU A 139 -7.73 3.25 4.12
CA LEU A 139 -8.01 4.60 3.66
C LEU A 139 -6.71 5.38 3.78
N VAL A 140 -6.36 6.12 2.73
CA VAL A 140 -5.09 6.84 2.67
C VAL A 140 -5.34 8.29 2.32
N TRP A 141 -4.73 9.21 3.05
CA TRP A 141 -4.69 10.64 2.75
C TRP A 141 -3.26 11.12 2.71
N ALA A 142 -2.99 12.05 1.82
CA ALA A 142 -1.69 12.70 1.73
C ALA A 142 -1.83 14.22 1.78
N THR A 143 -0.97 14.87 2.53
CA THR A 143 -0.80 16.31 2.52
C THR A 143 0.16 16.71 1.43
N HIS A 144 -0.20 17.67 0.60
CA HIS A 144 0.64 18.26 -0.43
C HIS A 144 1.02 19.68 -0.02
N VAL A 145 2.29 20.00 -0.14
CA VAL A 145 2.83 21.30 0.25
C VAL A 145 3.38 21.99 -0.99
N ASN A 146 2.70 23.04 -1.41
CA ASN A 146 3.10 23.82 -2.59
C ASN A 146 3.59 25.21 -2.17
N LEU A 147 4.68 25.66 -2.77
CA LEU A 147 5.15 27.03 -2.58
C LEU A 147 4.19 28.01 -3.28
N ASP A 148 3.59 28.90 -2.51
CA ASP A 148 2.87 30.04 -3.07
C ASP A 148 3.88 31.10 -3.50
N SER A 149 4.03 31.25 -4.82
CA SER A 149 4.95 32.22 -5.41
C SER A 149 4.55 33.70 -5.20
N VAL A 150 3.31 33.95 -4.80
CA VAL A 150 2.78 35.30 -4.60
C VAL A 150 3.04 35.80 -3.19
N THR A 151 2.79 34.95 -2.19
CA THR A 151 2.93 35.30 -0.79
C THR A 151 4.26 34.87 -0.18
N SER A 152 5.05 34.08 -0.91
CA SER A 152 6.25 33.38 -0.41
C SER A 152 5.93 32.47 0.80
N GLY A 153 4.67 32.07 0.93
CA GLY A 153 4.18 31.13 1.90
C GLY A 153 4.03 29.73 1.29
N TYR A 154 3.32 28.86 2.02
CA TYR A 154 3.01 27.51 1.56
C TYR A 154 1.50 27.28 1.59
N ASP A 155 0.99 26.75 0.49
CA ASP A 155 -0.35 26.18 0.43
C ASP A 155 -0.27 24.70 0.81
N VAL A 156 -1.06 24.33 1.81
CA VAL A 156 -1.15 22.96 2.27
C VAL A 156 -2.53 22.42 1.92
N THR A 157 -2.55 21.36 1.13
CA THR A 157 -3.79 20.67 0.76
C THR A 157 -3.71 19.21 1.20
N GLU A 158 -4.83 18.65 1.59
CA GLU A 158 -4.95 17.22 1.91
C GLU A 158 -5.90 16.58 0.91
N THR A 159 -5.47 15.47 0.32
CA THR A 159 -6.26 14.71 -0.65
C THR A 159 -6.33 13.25 -0.26
N GLU A 160 -7.50 12.65 -0.50
CA GLU A 160 -7.66 11.21 -0.43
C GLU A 160 -6.93 10.55 -1.60
N ALA A 161 -6.29 9.40 -1.33
CA ALA A 161 -5.62 8.61 -2.35
C ALA A 161 -6.64 8.02 -3.33
N LEU A 162 -6.18 7.75 -4.54
CA LEU A 162 -6.99 7.11 -5.56
C LEU A 162 -6.98 5.59 -5.34
N THR A 163 -8.15 5.02 -5.10
CA THR A 163 -8.30 3.56 -5.07
C THR A 163 -8.26 3.02 -6.50
N THR A 164 -7.35 2.11 -6.77
CA THR A 164 -7.21 1.43 -8.05
C THR A 164 -7.34 -0.08 -7.90
N SER A 165 -7.61 -0.78 -9.00
CA SER A 165 -7.56 -2.24 -9.02
C SER A 165 -6.11 -2.70 -9.09
N LEU A 166 -5.68 -3.51 -8.13
CA LEU A 166 -4.36 -4.12 -8.14
C LEU A 166 -4.36 -5.32 -9.09
N SER A 167 -3.60 -5.24 -10.17
CA SER A 167 -3.38 -6.37 -11.05
C SER A 167 -2.30 -7.30 -10.51
N SER A 168 -2.33 -8.59 -10.90
CA SER A 168 -1.29 -9.54 -10.53
C SER A 168 0.10 -9.14 -11.05
N GLY A 169 0.16 -8.40 -12.15
CA GLY A 169 1.41 -7.87 -12.70
C GLY A 169 2.00 -6.79 -11.81
N GLU A 170 1.21 -5.80 -11.41
CA GLU A 170 1.62 -4.72 -10.49
C GLU A 170 2.03 -5.28 -9.13
N GLN A 171 1.24 -6.21 -8.57
CA GLN A 171 1.60 -6.88 -7.32
C GLN A 171 2.95 -7.60 -7.43
N SER A 172 3.17 -8.34 -8.52
CA SER A 172 4.42 -9.08 -8.75
C SER A 172 5.61 -8.14 -8.92
N GLU A 173 5.44 -7.03 -9.62
CA GLU A 173 6.48 -6.03 -9.82
C GLU A 173 6.86 -5.34 -8.50
N ALA A 174 5.89 -4.84 -7.75
CA ALA A 174 6.11 -4.24 -6.44
C ALA A 174 6.83 -5.22 -5.49
N ALA A 175 6.34 -6.46 -5.40
CA ALA A 175 6.92 -7.50 -4.58
C ALA A 175 8.36 -7.84 -4.97
N SER A 176 8.64 -8.03 -6.27
CA SER A 176 9.98 -8.40 -6.75
C SER A 176 10.98 -7.27 -6.57
N THR A 177 10.56 -6.03 -6.83
CA THR A 177 11.42 -4.85 -6.65
C THR A 177 11.71 -4.60 -5.18
N CYS A 178 10.70 -4.77 -4.31
CA CYS A 178 10.89 -4.71 -2.87
C CYS A 178 11.86 -5.79 -2.38
N GLY A 179 11.71 -7.04 -2.83
CA GLY A 179 12.62 -8.13 -2.51
C GLY A 179 14.06 -7.86 -2.97
N PHE A 180 14.24 -7.21 -4.12
CA PHE A 180 15.54 -6.78 -4.60
C PHE A 180 16.17 -5.72 -3.70
N LEU A 181 15.43 -4.68 -3.29
CA LEU A 181 15.89 -3.68 -2.34
C LEU A 181 16.32 -4.29 -1.01
N GLN A 182 15.52 -5.17 -0.46
CA GLN A 182 15.79 -5.85 0.81
C GLN A 182 17.04 -6.73 0.74
N SER A 183 17.28 -7.38 -0.40
CA SER A 183 18.40 -8.32 -0.57
C SER A 183 19.75 -7.66 -0.86
N ASN A 184 19.77 -6.42 -1.34
CA ASN A 184 21.00 -5.70 -1.69
C ASN A 184 21.83 -5.23 -0.48
N GLY A 185 21.41 -5.57 0.73
CA GLY A 185 22.27 -5.61 1.91
C GLY A 185 22.67 -4.25 2.52
N SER A 186 22.20 -3.14 1.97
CA SER A 186 22.49 -1.81 2.53
C SER A 186 21.57 -1.43 3.70
N GLY A 187 20.56 -2.25 4.01
CA GLY A 187 19.44 -1.85 4.87
C GLY A 187 18.58 -0.75 4.26
N ALA A 188 18.88 -0.42 3.00
CA ALA A 188 18.17 0.52 2.19
C ALA A 188 16.78 -0.03 1.85
N GLY A 189 15.79 0.81 1.84
CA GLY A 189 14.43 0.42 1.50
C GLY A 189 13.66 -0.29 2.62
N LEU A 190 14.17 -0.30 3.83
CA LEU A 190 13.47 -0.79 5.00
C LEU A 190 12.90 0.39 5.78
N CYS A 191 11.61 0.40 6.00
CA CYS A 191 10.88 1.47 6.67
C CYS A 191 11.17 1.57 8.19
N ASN A 192 12.42 1.67 8.55
CA ASN A 192 12.81 1.82 9.95
C ASN A 192 12.21 3.09 10.60
N ALA A 193 11.92 4.12 9.79
CA ALA A 193 11.30 5.34 10.27
C ALA A 193 9.76 5.27 10.23
N ILE A 194 9.17 4.73 9.17
CA ILE A 194 7.70 4.73 8.96
C ILE A 194 6.96 3.84 9.96
N CYS A 195 7.47 2.64 10.24
CA CYS A 195 6.79 1.69 11.11
C CYS A 195 7.13 1.85 12.59
N THR A 196 8.17 2.61 12.97
CA THR A 196 8.66 2.69 14.36
C THR A 196 7.86 3.63 15.25
N GLU A 197 7.05 4.52 14.71
CA GLU A 197 6.14 5.33 15.53
C GLU A 197 5.09 4.49 16.27
N PHE A 198 4.90 3.22 15.87
CA PHE A 198 3.97 2.27 16.48
C PHE A 198 4.55 1.43 17.62
N SER A 199 5.79 1.55 17.99
CA SER A 199 6.24 1.02 19.26
C SER A 199 5.76 1.93 20.40
N SER A 200 4.45 2.23 20.41
CA SER A 200 3.81 2.74 21.60
C SER A 200 4.00 1.69 22.69
N ASP A 201 4.85 1.98 23.65
CA ASP A 201 4.82 1.34 24.95
C ASP A 201 3.37 1.01 25.30
N ALA A 202 3.08 -0.26 25.58
CA ALA A 202 1.80 -0.72 26.11
C ALA A 202 1.42 -0.04 27.44
N LYS A 203 2.01 1.10 27.76
CA LYS A 203 1.87 1.93 28.96
C LYS A 203 1.41 3.37 28.70
N GLY A 204 0.87 3.67 27.53
CA GLY A 204 0.06 4.88 27.31
C GLY A 204 0.75 6.23 27.61
N LYS A 205 2.04 6.38 27.36
CA LYS A 205 2.71 7.68 27.42
C LYS A 205 2.97 8.20 26.01
N VAL A 206 2.05 9.02 25.54
CA VAL A 206 2.28 9.90 24.39
C VAL A 206 3.46 10.81 24.73
N LYS A 207 4.61 10.61 24.08
CA LYS A 207 5.68 11.60 24.09
C LYS A 207 5.30 12.70 23.13
N SER A 208 4.90 13.85 23.66
CA SER A 208 4.80 15.09 22.89
C SER A 208 6.19 15.43 22.34
N VAL A 209 6.32 15.39 21.02
CA VAL A 209 7.49 15.95 20.33
C VAL A 209 7.36 17.46 20.38
N LYS A 210 8.40 18.12 20.97
CA LYS A 210 8.54 19.59 20.97
C LYS A 210 9.23 20.04 19.70
#